data_afd94110f5ca632ca508c819c77e134a
#
_entry.id   afd94110f5ca632ca508c819c77e134a
#
_cell.length_a   1.000
_cell.length_b   1.000
_cell.length_c   1.000
_cell.angle_alpha   90.00
_cell.angle_beta   90.00
_cell.angle_gamma   90.00
#
_symmetry.space_group_name_H-M   'P 1'
#
loop_
_entity.id
_entity.type
_entity.pdbx_description
1 polymer ?
#
loop_
_entity_poly.entity_id
_entity_poly.type
_entity_poly.pdbx_seq_one_letter_code
_entity_poly.pdbx_strand_id
1 'polypeptide(L)'
;MNAPLPQTVSTTLNRFAPGAHVRVLEVAGPLAVRRRLLEMGLCPGVTLEVLRHAPLGDPLEVRVRGYLLSLRLDQATQVSVAAVASVAAATSVAV
;
A
#
# COMPACT_ATOMS: atom_id res chain seq x y z
N MET A 1 10.28 5.32 26.99
CA MET A 1 10.29 5.21 26.47
C MET A 1 10.09 4.84 25.80
N ASN A 2 9.98 4.52 25.35
CA ASN A 2 9.85 4.15 24.65
C ASN A 2 9.70 3.96 23.72
N ALA A 3 9.66 3.89 23.28
CA ALA A 3 9.67 3.79 22.39
C ALA A 3 9.28 3.24 21.62
N PRO A 4 9.02 3.06 21.09
CA PRO A 4 8.73 2.56 20.33
C PRO A 4 8.76 2.05 19.50
N LEU A 5 8.43 1.71 19.08
CA LEU A 5 8.50 1.18 18.30
C LEU A 5 8.43 1.31 17.21
N PRO A 6 8.50 1.27 16.90
CA PRO A 6 8.58 1.61 15.82
C PRO A 6 8.55 0.92 14.83
N GLN A 7 8.57 0.29 14.77
CA GLN A 7 8.57 -0.32 13.86
C GLN A 7 7.76 -0.19 12.84
N THR A 8 6.72 0.09 12.80
CA THR A 8 5.90 0.15 11.68
C THR A 8 5.78 1.52 11.30
N VAL A 9 6.54 1.94 10.40
CA VAL A 9 6.42 3.26 9.90
C VAL A 9 5.28 3.24 8.92
N SER A 10 4.19 3.85 9.24
CA SER A 10 3.10 3.90 8.30
C SER A 10 3.24 5.16 7.46
N THR A 11 2.96 5.04 6.18
CA THR A 11 2.96 6.18 5.29
C THR A 11 1.95 5.89 4.19
N THR A 12 1.84 6.79 3.21
CA THR A 12 0.84 6.61 2.19
C THR A 12 1.37 5.77 1.04
N LEU A 13 0.46 5.12 0.36
CA LEU A 13 0.79 4.16 -0.67
C LEU A 13 1.65 4.74 -1.78
N ASN A 14 1.46 5.99 -2.10
CA ASN A 14 2.19 6.61 -3.20
C ASN A 14 3.68 6.76 -2.93
N ARG A 15 4.10 6.50 -1.70
CA ARG A 15 5.51 6.67 -1.37
C ARG A 15 6.34 5.43 -1.53
N PHE A 16 5.76 4.35 -1.98
CA PHE A 16 6.48 3.09 -2.12
C PHE A 16 6.92 2.87 -3.55
N ALA A 17 8.07 2.25 -3.69
CA ALA A 17 8.65 1.98 -5.00
C ALA A 17 8.11 0.67 -5.57
N PRO A 18 8.22 0.48 -6.89
CA PRO A 18 7.83 -0.77 -7.50
C PRO A 18 8.53 -1.95 -6.82
N GLY A 19 7.78 -2.99 -6.63
CA GLY A 19 8.29 -4.19 -5.97
C GLY A 19 7.95 -4.23 -4.50
N ALA A 20 7.52 -3.12 -3.92
CA ALA A 20 7.21 -3.10 -2.50
C ALA A 20 5.93 -3.85 -2.22
N HIS A 21 5.93 -4.55 -1.10
CA HIS A 21 4.72 -5.22 -0.60
C HIS A 21 4.29 -4.46 0.63
N VAL A 22 3.04 -4.07 0.67
CA VAL A 22 2.54 -3.28 1.78
C VAL A 22 1.19 -3.79 2.24
N ARG A 23 0.86 -3.50 3.48
CA ARG A 23 -0.44 -3.85 4.04
C ARG A 23 -1.22 -2.58 4.26
N VAL A 24 -2.47 -2.58 3.85
CA VAL A 24 -3.34 -1.43 4.05
C VAL A 24 -3.69 -1.33 5.52
N LEU A 25 -3.48 -0.15 6.08
CA LEU A 25 -3.83 0.11 7.47
C LEU A 25 -5.14 0.86 7.57
N GLU A 26 -5.28 1.87 6.73
CA GLU A 26 -6.43 2.73 6.83
C GLU A 26 -6.65 3.45 5.51
N VAL A 27 -7.91 3.71 5.21
CA VAL A 27 -8.27 4.47 4.03
C VAL A 27 -8.94 5.75 4.52
N ALA A 28 -8.40 6.89 4.11
CA ALA A 28 -8.87 8.18 4.59
C ALA A 28 -9.52 8.97 3.45
N GLY A 29 -9.79 10.23 3.72
CA GLY A 29 -10.32 11.13 2.72
C GLY A 29 -11.83 11.30 2.82
N PRO A 30 -12.40 12.08 1.91
CA PRO A 30 -13.84 12.28 1.90
C PRO A 30 -14.57 10.95 1.78
N LEU A 31 -15.76 10.88 2.31
CA LEU A 31 -16.50 9.63 2.35
C LEU A 31 -16.63 8.97 0.99
N ALA A 32 -16.92 9.75 -0.02
CA ALA A 32 -17.07 9.19 -1.37
C ALA A 32 -15.79 8.55 -1.87
N VAL A 33 -14.67 9.18 -1.63
CA VAL A 33 -13.38 8.65 -2.05
C VAL A 33 -13.07 7.40 -1.27
N ARG A 34 -13.26 7.46 0.04
CA ARG A 34 -12.97 6.34 0.90
C ARG A 34 -13.81 5.12 0.53
N ARG A 35 -15.09 5.35 0.29
CA ARG A 35 -15.98 4.27 -0.09
C ARG A 35 -15.55 3.63 -1.39
N ARG A 36 -15.15 4.46 -2.34
CA ARG A 36 -14.71 3.95 -3.63
C ARG A 36 -13.47 3.08 -3.48
N LEU A 37 -12.52 3.54 -2.68
CA LEU A 37 -11.30 2.76 -2.49
C LEU A 37 -11.59 1.43 -1.82
N LEU A 38 -12.50 1.41 -0.86
CA LEU A 38 -12.87 0.18 -0.22
C LEU A 38 -13.55 -0.76 -1.19
N GLU A 39 -14.38 -0.22 -2.07
CA GLU A 39 -15.04 -1.04 -3.08
C GLU A 39 -14.06 -1.64 -4.07
N MET A 40 -12.93 -0.97 -4.26
CA MET A 40 -11.90 -1.48 -5.13
C MET A 40 -11.08 -2.59 -4.46
N GLY A 41 -11.33 -2.83 -3.20
CA GLY A 41 -10.63 -3.89 -2.51
C GLY A 41 -9.53 -3.44 -1.58
N LEU A 42 -9.34 -2.13 -1.42
CA LEU A 42 -8.28 -1.62 -0.57
C LEU A 42 -8.76 -1.54 0.87
N CYS A 43 -9.02 -2.68 1.44
CA CYS A 43 -9.55 -2.75 2.80
C CYS A 43 -8.44 -2.93 3.80
N PRO A 44 -8.59 -2.39 5.01
CA PRO A 44 -7.58 -2.58 6.06
C PRO A 44 -7.25 -4.05 6.21
N GLY A 45 -5.97 -4.34 6.31
CA GLY A 45 -5.52 -5.71 6.47
C GLY A 45 -5.11 -6.38 5.18
N VAL A 46 -5.50 -5.82 4.05
CA VAL A 46 -5.16 -6.42 2.76
C VAL A 46 -3.72 -6.09 2.41
N THR A 47 -3.02 -7.06 1.85
CA THR A 47 -1.65 -6.87 1.39
C THR A 47 -1.69 -6.70 -0.13
N LEU A 48 -0.88 -5.78 -0.61
CA LEU A 48 -0.79 -5.55 -2.04
C LEU A 48 0.65 -5.31 -2.44
N GLU A 49 0.89 -5.38 -3.73
CA GLU A 49 2.21 -5.16 -4.28
C GLU A 49 2.18 -3.95 -5.21
N VAL A 50 3.14 -3.07 -5.05
CA VAL A 50 3.27 -1.92 -5.94
C VAL A 50 3.98 -2.41 -7.19
N LEU A 51 3.36 -2.25 -8.35
CA LEU A 51 3.92 -2.75 -9.60
C LEU A 51 4.71 -1.70 -10.35
N ARG A 52 4.14 -0.52 -10.46
CA ARG A 52 4.85 0.53 -11.18
C ARG A 52 4.15 1.87 -10.99
N HIS A 53 4.93 2.92 -11.18
CA HIS A 53 4.40 4.26 -11.29
C HIS A 53 4.47 4.64 -12.75
N ALA A 54 3.46 5.30 -13.24
CA ALA A 54 3.52 5.82 -14.59
C ALA A 54 4.64 6.86 -14.67
N PRO A 55 5.10 7.18 -15.86
CA PRO A 55 6.25 8.09 -16.00
C PRO A 55 6.15 9.38 -15.21
N LEU A 56 4.95 9.91 -15.06
CA LEU A 56 4.79 11.14 -14.29
C LEU A 56 4.29 10.88 -12.88
N GLY A 57 4.33 9.61 -12.46
CA GLY A 57 3.90 9.28 -11.12
C GLY A 57 2.42 9.01 -10.98
N ASP A 58 1.66 9.15 -12.06
CA ASP A 58 0.22 9.00 -12.01
C ASP A 58 -0.25 8.37 -13.32
N PRO A 59 -0.90 7.23 -13.28
CA PRO A 59 -1.38 6.53 -12.11
C PRO A 59 -0.35 5.58 -11.51
N LEU A 60 -0.69 5.06 -10.35
CA LEU A 60 0.09 4.04 -9.69
C LEU A 60 -0.59 2.70 -9.91
N GLU A 61 0.15 1.71 -10.34
CA GLU A 61 -0.42 0.38 -10.57
C GLU A 61 -0.02 -0.56 -9.47
N VAL A 62 -1.00 -1.27 -8.93
CA VAL A 62 -0.77 -2.22 -7.85
C VAL A 62 -1.49 -3.52 -8.16
N ARG A 63 -1.06 -4.58 -7.48
CA ARG A 63 -1.73 -5.88 -7.57
C ARG A 63 -2.34 -6.19 -6.22
N VAL A 64 -3.64 -6.46 -6.23
CA VAL A 64 -4.37 -6.78 -5.02
C VAL A 64 -5.08 -8.09 -5.24
N ARG A 65 -4.79 -9.07 -4.41
CA ARG A 65 -5.46 -10.36 -4.48
C ARG A 65 -5.51 -10.94 -5.88
N GLY A 66 -4.43 -10.77 -6.61
CA GLY A 66 -4.31 -11.38 -7.91
C GLY A 66 -4.84 -10.58 -9.06
N TYR A 67 -5.40 -9.39 -8.84
CA TYR A 67 -5.84 -8.57 -9.94
C TYR A 67 -5.17 -7.21 -9.88
N LEU A 68 -5.17 -6.54 -11.01
CA LEU A 68 -4.49 -5.28 -11.17
C LEU A 68 -5.42 -4.10 -10.93
N LEU A 69 -4.89 -3.09 -10.26
CA LEU A 69 -5.62 -1.85 -10.04
C LEU A 69 -4.75 -0.69 -10.45
N SER A 70 -5.37 0.32 -11.05
CA SER A 70 -4.70 1.58 -11.32
C SER A 70 -5.31 2.62 -10.39
N LEU A 71 -4.48 3.27 -9.62
CA LEU A 71 -4.93 4.29 -8.69
C LEU A 71 -4.39 5.63 -9.12
N ARG A 72 -5.22 6.62 -9.07
CA ARG A 72 -4.74 7.97 -9.30
C ARG A 72 -3.92 8.38 -8.09
N LEU A 73 -2.98 9.26 -8.33
CA LEU A 73 -2.09 9.68 -7.26
C LEU A 73 -2.87 10.21 -6.06
N ASP A 74 -3.89 11.02 -6.31
CA ASP A 74 -4.64 11.58 -5.21
C ASP A 74 -5.42 10.52 -4.44
N GLN A 75 -5.71 9.39 -5.06
CA GLN A 75 -6.33 8.29 -4.35
C GLN A 75 -5.29 7.55 -3.52
N ALA A 76 -4.11 7.37 -4.08
CA ALA A 76 -3.06 6.65 -3.36
C ALA A 76 -2.63 7.39 -2.10
N THR A 77 -2.71 8.71 -2.12
CA THR A 77 -2.33 9.49 -0.95
C THR A 77 -3.32 9.32 0.20
N GLN A 78 -4.48 8.74 -0.06
CA GLN A 78 -5.47 8.53 0.98
C GLN A 78 -5.36 7.15 1.62
N VAL A 79 -4.46 6.33 1.14
CA VAL A 79 -4.31 4.97 1.65
C VAL A 79 -3.05 4.89 2.50
N SER A 80 -3.23 4.67 3.79
CA SER A 80 -2.11 4.53 4.71
C SER A 80 -1.72 3.06 4.76
N VAL A 81 -0.46 2.79 4.57
CA VAL A 81 0.03 1.42 4.53
C VAL A 81 1.31 1.27 5.33
N ALA A 82 1.67 0.04 5.59
CA ALA A 82 2.92 -0.28 6.24
C ALA A 82 3.63 -1.32 5.40
N ALA A 83 4.94 -1.22 5.33
CA ALA A 83 5.71 -2.17 4.56
C ALA A 83 5.60 -3.57 5.16
N VAL A 84 5.51 -4.56 4.29
CA VAL A 84 5.49 -5.94 4.71
C VAL A 84 6.84 -6.51 4.35
N ALA A 85 7.81 -6.13 5.12
CA ALA A 85 9.16 -6.54 4.82
C ALA A 85 9.36 -8.01 5.01
N SER A 86 8.58 -8.56 5.86
CA SER A 86 8.79 -9.94 6.19
C SER A 86 8.65 -10.88 5.02
N VAL A 87 7.97 -10.47 4.00
CA VAL A 87 7.80 -11.33 2.86
C VAL A 87 9.14 -11.71 2.26
N ALA A 88 9.87 -10.71 1.87
CA ALA A 88 11.16 -10.97 1.27
C ALA A 88 12.12 -11.50 2.29
N ALA A 89 12.08 -10.97 3.47
CA ALA A 89 12.96 -11.42 4.50
C ALA A 89 12.72 -12.87 4.81
N ALA A 90 11.48 -13.24 4.89
CA ALA A 90 11.16 -14.62 5.18
C ALA A 90 11.69 -15.50 4.09
N THR A 91 11.58 -15.08 2.89
CA THR A 91 12.06 -15.85 1.79
C THR A 91 13.55 -16.08 1.88
N SER A 92 14.26 -15.05 2.11
CA SER A 92 15.67 -15.19 2.14
C SER A 92 16.10 -15.94 3.35
N VAL A 93 15.39 -15.77 4.41
CA VAL A 93 15.77 -16.47 5.59
C VAL A 93 15.51 -17.93 5.50
N ALA A 94 14.51 -18.24 4.81
CA ALA A 94 14.17 -19.62 4.68
C ALA A 94 15.36 -20.43 4.27
N VAL A 95 16.34 -19.78 3.84
CA VAL A 95 17.48 -20.48 3.47
C VAL A 95 18.25 -20.98 4.56
#